data_71d29f2f37789fd49693e1f156db4dce
#
_entry.id   71d29f2f37789fd49693e1f156db4dce
#
_cell.length_a   1.000
_cell.length_b   1.000
_cell.length_c   1.000
_cell.angle_alpha   90.00
_cell.angle_beta   90.00
_cell.angle_gamma   90.00
#
_symmetry.space_group_name_H-M   'P 1'
#
loop_
_entity.id
_entity.type
_entity.pdbx_description
1 polymer ?
#
loop_
_entity_poly.entity_id
_entity_poly.type
_entity_poly.pdbx_seq_one_letter_code
_entity_poly.pdbx_strand_id
1 'polypeptide(L)'
;IDGTLSSVTTGDIAVSAYAGANGSAYQGTSGVSGAAAAYGLELKHDLTITAADITVKAGMTYHTPGIGGRTDIAGDKHSEAMAVGLKVDSGTVDFTAGKIKVIADSEVYNLNVDVIATERTKLSDGGDAAAYGIQVNGGEVSAKLTGDIVFDKVLGADGSGTRTEVSTGKGVDGGNGGNAYAYGVDVNGGIAHLDLQNITIDNVTYSGNYINGGVGGIGAGTGNSAAAAGKTGNTGKITAFGVNAEGGQTDGNIKTIKIELTNKNGNDSSDVVNRISGNGGAGGAVYAAGISSTGGAVQLNVAEAIDIKATAGNGGKLNWLELESEGLLTATGAVQSA
;
A
#
# COMPACT_ATOMS: atom_id res chain seq x y z
N ILE A 1 1.32 5.88 25.93
CA ILE A 1 1.23 6.08 27.39
C ILE A 1 2.65 6.24 27.88
N ASP A 2 2.94 7.39 28.45
CA ASP A 2 4.21 7.73 29.04
C ASP A 2 3.95 8.04 30.53
N GLY A 3 4.40 7.19 31.44
CA GLY A 3 4.16 7.39 32.88
C GLY A 3 4.16 6.11 33.70
N THR A 4 3.86 6.26 34.98
CA THR A 4 3.94 5.21 36.03
C THR A 4 2.69 4.32 36.13
N LEU A 5 1.86 4.21 35.08
CA LEU A 5 0.71 3.31 35.10
C LEU A 5 1.19 1.86 35.02
N SER A 6 0.79 1.02 35.98
CA SER A 6 1.12 -0.41 36.00
C SER A 6 0.08 -1.26 35.27
N SER A 7 -1.17 -0.78 35.17
CA SER A 7 -2.23 -1.49 34.42
C SER A 7 -3.30 -0.55 33.90
N VAL A 8 -3.88 -0.90 32.74
CA VAL A 8 -5.01 -0.22 32.12
C VAL A 8 -6.04 -1.25 31.68
N THR A 9 -7.29 -1.06 32.04
CA THR A 9 -8.42 -1.80 31.48
C THR A 9 -9.34 -0.83 30.76
N THR A 10 -9.66 -1.09 29.52
CA THR A 10 -10.52 -0.25 28.69
C THR A 10 -11.51 -1.07 27.88
N GLY A 11 -12.57 -0.43 27.37
CA GLY A 11 -13.43 -0.99 26.36
C GLY A 11 -12.76 -0.95 24.97
N ASP A 12 -13.56 -0.69 23.95
CA ASP A 12 -13.06 -0.56 22.59
C ASP A 12 -12.13 0.63 22.43
N ILE A 13 -11.08 0.44 21.63
CA ILE A 13 -10.16 1.48 21.21
C ILE A 13 -10.36 1.74 19.73
N ALA A 14 -10.77 2.95 19.36
CA ALA A 14 -10.91 3.37 17.98
C ALA A 14 -10.06 4.61 17.72
N VAL A 15 -9.08 4.48 16.81
CA VAL A 15 -8.18 5.56 16.43
C VAL A 15 -8.25 5.78 14.92
N SER A 16 -8.39 7.05 14.53
CA SER A 16 -8.37 7.43 13.11
C SER A 16 -7.48 8.64 12.90
N ALA A 17 -6.57 8.55 11.94
CA ALA A 17 -5.75 9.65 11.48
C ALA A 17 -5.96 9.86 9.97
N TYR A 18 -6.11 11.12 9.59
CA TYR A 18 -6.29 11.49 8.18
C TYR A 18 -5.34 12.61 7.81
N ALA A 19 -4.68 12.46 6.68
CA ALA A 19 -3.88 13.53 6.10
C ALA A 19 -4.65 14.22 4.97
N GLY A 20 -4.34 15.51 4.73
CA GLY A 20 -4.91 16.27 3.63
C GLY A 20 -4.32 15.83 2.29
N ALA A 21 -5.17 15.71 1.28
CA ALA A 21 -4.73 15.55 -0.10
C ALA A 21 -4.11 16.87 -0.63
N ASN A 22 -3.34 16.77 -1.71
CA ASN A 22 -2.69 17.92 -2.35
C ASN A 22 -3.64 19.09 -2.61
N GLY A 23 -3.18 20.28 -2.29
CA GLY A 23 -3.83 21.51 -2.76
C GLY A 23 -3.73 21.62 -4.28
N SER A 24 -4.84 21.97 -4.96
CA SER A 24 -4.81 22.30 -6.38
C SER A 24 -4.30 23.72 -6.58
N ALA A 25 -3.30 23.92 -7.42
CA ALA A 25 -2.88 25.25 -7.86
C ALA A 25 -3.32 25.50 -9.31
N TYR A 26 -3.92 26.65 -9.56
CA TYR A 26 -4.15 27.14 -10.91
C TYR A 26 -2.86 27.87 -11.34
N GLN A 27 -2.15 27.34 -12.33
CA GLN A 27 -0.86 27.86 -12.84
C GLN A 27 0.29 27.94 -11.79
N GLY A 28 0.37 26.99 -10.86
CA GLY A 28 1.45 26.93 -9.87
C GLY A 28 1.86 25.50 -9.53
N THR A 29 2.83 25.36 -8.64
CA THR A 29 3.24 24.04 -8.10
C THR A 29 2.18 23.59 -7.08
N SER A 30 1.60 22.40 -7.25
CA SER A 30 0.74 21.82 -6.22
C SER A 30 1.57 21.45 -4.99
N GLY A 31 0.98 21.60 -3.80
CA GLY A 31 1.62 21.14 -2.56
C GLY A 31 1.70 19.60 -2.50
N VAL A 32 2.67 19.07 -1.77
CA VAL A 32 2.79 17.64 -1.50
C VAL A 32 1.72 17.21 -0.50
N SER A 33 1.11 16.04 -0.69
CA SER A 33 0.16 15.47 0.28
C SER A 33 0.87 15.09 1.58
N GLY A 34 0.19 15.26 2.71
CA GLY A 34 0.71 14.81 4.02
C GLY A 34 0.68 13.29 4.17
N ALA A 35 1.42 12.75 5.13
CA ALA A 35 1.31 11.35 5.55
C ALA A 35 0.34 11.22 6.73
N ALA A 36 -0.43 10.13 6.79
CA ALA A 36 -1.29 9.78 7.90
C ALA A 36 -0.71 8.59 8.67
N ALA A 37 -0.54 8.72 9.98
CA ALA A 37 -0.14 7.62 10.85
C ALA A 37 -1.12 7.50 12.03
N ALA A 38 -1.62 6.28 12.27
CA ALA A 38 -2.52 5.98 13.37
C ALA A 38 -2.01 4.78 14.17
N TYR A 39 -1.96 4.94 15.48
CA TYR A 39 -1.57 3.88 16.41
C TYR A 39 -2.72 3.64 17.39
N GLY A 40 -3.21 2.40 17.49
CA GLY A 40 -4.18 2.02 18.51
C GLY A 40 -3.57 2.17 19.89
N LEU A 41 -2.43 1.54 20.09
CA LEU A 41 -1.59 1.68 21.28
C LEU A 41 -0.11 1.80 20.86
N GLU A 42 0.60 2.76 21.41
CA GLU A 42 2.06 2.88 21.31
C GLU A 42 2.66 2.87 22.71
N LEU A 43 3.52 1.89 23.00
CA LEU A 43 4.00 1.58 24.34
C LEU A 43 5.52 1.62 24.39
N LYS A 44 6.05 2.29 25.43
CA LYS A 44 7.50 2.49 25.65
C LYS A 44 7.94 2.13 27.07
N HIS A 45 7.04 1.62 27.90
CA HIS A 45 7.26 1.30 29.31
C HIS A 45 6.52 0.02 29.70
N ASP A 46 6.88 -0.52 30.86
CA ASP A 46 6.20 -1.68 31.45
C ASP A 46 4.73 -1.39 31.69
N LEU A 47 3.85 -2.22 31.18
CA LEU A 47 2.43 -2.00 31.28
C LEU A 47 1.61 -3.29 31.04
N THR A 48 0.61 -3.52 31.89
CA THR A 48 -0.43 -4.51 31.62
C THR A 48 -1.67 -3.84 31.03
N ILE A 49 -2.12 -4.27 29.85
CA ILE A 49 -3.28 -3.71 29.18
C ILE A 49 -4.29 -4.79 28.87
N THR A 50 -5.54 -4.50 29.22
CA THR A 50 -6.71 -5.27 28.76
C THR A 50 -7.66 -4.34 28.01
N ALA A 51 -7.89 -4.60 26.74
CA ALA A 51 -8.84 -3.89 25.89
C ALA A 51 -9.92 -4.84 25.35
N ALA A 52 -11.06 -4.31 24.95
CA ALA A 52 -12.01 -5.06 24.13
C ALA A 52 -11.50 -5.13 22.70
N ASP A 53 -12.15 -4.51 21.71
CA ASP A 53 -11.67 -4.51 20.34
C ASP A 53 -10.81 -3.25 20.05
N ILE A 54 -9.83 -3.41 19.16
CA ILE A 54 -8.99 -2.30 18.68
C ILE A 54 -9.25 -2.12 17.19
N THR A 55 -9.66 -0.90 16.81
CA THR A 55 -9.81 -0.51 15.41
C THR A 55 -8.92 0.69 15.11
N VAL A 56 -8.03 0.56 14.13
CA VAL A 56 -7.10 1.61 13.74
C VAL A 56 -7.25 1.92 12.27
N LYS A 57 -7.38 3.21 11.95
CA LYS A 57 -7.52 3.68 10.58
C LYS A 57 -6.56 4.84 10.30
N ALA A 58 -5.70 4.68 9.33
CA ALA A 58 -4.94 5.76 8.70
C ALA A 58 -5.42 5.94 7.27
N GLY A 59 -5.59 7.17 6.82
CA GLY A 59 -6.07 7.41 5.46
C GLY A 59 -5.97 8.85 5.01
N MET A 60 -6.52 9.11 3.83
CA MET A 60 -6.56 10.42 3.24
C MET A 60 -7.95 11.03 3.37
N THR A 61 -8.01 12.34 3.62
CA THR A 61 -9.27 13.07 3.51
C THR A 61 -9.60 13.30 2.05
N TYR A 62 -10.85 13.08 1.71
CA TYR A 62 -11.39 13.44 0.41
C TYR A 62 -11.22 14.96 0.18
N HIS A 63 -10.56 15.31 -0.90
CA HIS A 63 -10.64 16.64 -1.44
C HIS A 63 -11.20 16.54 -2.86
N THR A 64 -12.38 17.10 -3.10
CA THR A 64 -12.89 17.27 -4.46
C THR A 64 -11.92 18.20 -5.20
N PRO A 65 -11.28 17.75 -6.29
CA PRO A 65 -10.42 18.62 -7.05
C PRO A 65 -11.25 19.78 -7.61
N GLY A 66 -10.87 21.01 -7.29
CA GLY A 66 -11.38 22.16 -8.03
C GLY A 66 -11.07 21.99 -9.52
N ILE A 67 -12.02 22.35 -10.39
CA ILE A 67 -11.85 22.36 -11.85
C ILE A 67 -10.80 23.44 -12.17
N GLY A 68 -9.55 23.04 -12.36
CA GLY A 68 -8.46 23.94 -12.76
C GLY A 68 -7.21 23.11 -13.02
N GLY A 69 -6.51 23.41 -14.11
CA GLY A 69 -5.31 22.68 -14.53
C GLY A 69 -4.30 22.53 -13.37
N ARG A 70 -3.94 21.31 -13.08
CA ARG A 70 -2.99 20.96 -12.00
C ARG A 70 -1.63 20.72 -12.61
N THR A 71 -0.62 21.36 -12.07
CA THR A 71 0.76 20.96 -12.31
C THR A 71 1.17 20.04 -11.18
N ASP A 72 1.42 18.77 -11.50
CA ASP A 72 1.96 17.80 -10.56
C ASP A 72 3.48 17.99 -10.42
N ILE A 73 4.03 17.70 -9.23
CA ILE A 73 5.47 17.82 -9.00
C ILE A 73 6.11 16.49 -9.39
N ALA A 74 6.95 16.52 -10.43
CA ALA A 74 7.65 15.32 -10.89
C ALA A 74 8.56 14.75 -9.80
N GLY A 75 8.46 13.44 -9.55
CA GLY A 75 9.33 12.70 -8.65
C GLY A 75 8.89 12.66 -7.18
N ASP A 76 7.85 13.39 -6.78
CA ASP A 76 7.31 13.31 -5.44
C ASP A 76 6.33 12.13 -5.30
N LYS A 77 6.31 11.51 -4.12
CA LYS A 77 5.29 10.52 -3.78
C LYS A 77 4.02 11.21 -3.29
N HIS A 78 2.86 10.65 -3.67
CA HIS A 78 1.62 10.99 -2.99
C HIS A 78 1.63 10.38 -1.58
N SER A 79 0.74 10.89 -0.75
CA SER A 79 0.56 10.57 0.67
C SER A 79 0.73 9.11 1.04
N GLU A 80 1.38 8.89 2.15
CA GLU A 80 1.53 7.58 2.76
C GLU A 80 0.51 7.40 3.88
N ALA A 81 -0.01 6.18 4.07
CA ALA A 81 -0.89 5.83 5.17
C ALA A 81 -0.30 4.68 5.98
N MET A 82 -0.16 4.85 7.30
CA MET A 82 0.33 3.81 8.20
C MET A 82 -0.62 3.61 9.38
N ALA A 83 -1.09 2.38 9.59
CA ALA A 83 -1.95 2.02 10.71
C ALA A 83 -1.37 0.85 11.50
N VAL A 84 -1.28 1.00 12.82
CA VAL A 84 -0.70 -0.01 13.72
C VAL A 84 -1.66 -0.27 14.88
N GLY A 85 -2.09 -1.53 15.07
CA GLY A 85 -2.96 -1.91 16.18
C GLY A 85 -2.27 -1.75 17.53
N LEU A 86 -1.19 -2.49 17.75
CA LEU A 86 -0.31 -2.39 18.91
C LEU A 86 1.12 -2.18 18.44
N LYS A 87 1.81 -1.18 18.99
CA LYS A 87 3.24 -0.93 18.80
C LYS A 87 3.95 -0.95 20.14
N VAL A 88 5.01 -1.75 20.24
CA VAL A 88 5.89 -1.83 21.43
C VAL A 88 7.30 -1.44 21.01
N ASP A 89 7.80 -0.34 21.55
CA ASP A 89 9.16 0.15 21.28
C ASP A 89 10.14 -0.22 22.42
N SER A 90 9.64 -0.40 23.65
CA SER A 90 10.47 -0.80 24.82
C SER A 90 9.58 -1.19 26.00
N GLY A 91 10.19 -1.72 27.07
CA GLY A 91 9.51 -2.19 28.27
C GLY A 91 8.96 -3.60 28.16
N THR A 92 8.32 -4.08 29.23
CA THR A 92 7.64 -5.37 29.31
C THR A 92 6.13 -5.13 29.30
N VAL A 93 5.44 -5.66 28.29
CA VAL A 93 4.03 -5.41 28.06
C VAL A 93 3.24 -6.72 28.14
N ASP A 94 2.28 -6.80 29.07
CA ASP A 94 1.23 -7.81 29.08
C ASP A 94 -0.02 -7.26 28.40
N PHE A 95 -0.33 -7.77 27.21
CA PHE A 95 -1.41 -7.27 26.38
C PHE A 95 -2.49 -8.33 26.17
N THR A 96 -3.73 -7.99 26.52
CA THR A 96 -4.91 -8.80 26.23
C THR A 96 -5.95 -7.97 25.50
N ALA A 97 -6.48 -8.49 24.38
CA ALA A 97 -7.56 -7.83 23.65
C ALA A 97 -8.52 -8.84 23.00
N GLY A 98 -9.66 -8.31 22.52
CA GLY A 98 -10.56 -9.01 21.63
C GLY A 98 -9.94 -9.12 20.24
N LYS A 99 -10.41 -8.30 19.32
CA LYS A 99 -10.02 -8.25 17.90
C LYS A 99 -9.14 -7.03 17.63
N ILE A 100 -8.18 -7.19 16.72
CA ILE A 100 -7.46 -6.06 16.12
C ILE A 100 -7.89 -5.91 14.66
N LYS A 101 -8.46 -4.75 14.30
CA LYS A 101 -8.83 -4.38 12.94
C LYS A 101 -7.97 -3.21 12.45
N VAL A 102 -7.32 -3.38 11.32
CA VAL A 102 -6.38 -2.38 10.77
C VAL A 102 -6.80 -1.95 9.37
N ILE A 103 -6.75 -0.64 9.12
CA ILE A 103 -7.09 -0.01 7.83
C ILE A 103 -6.00 1.01 7.51
N ALA A 104 -5.30 0.83 6.39
CA ALA A 104 -4.36 1.80 5.84
C ALA A 104 -4.73 2.11 4.38
N ASP A 105 -5.12 3.35 4.10
CA ASP A 105 -5.71 3.76 2.83
C ASP A 105 -5.04 5.03 2.33
N SER A 106 -4.02 4.89 1.51
CA SER A 106 -3.35 6.02 0.86
C SER A 106 -4.02 6.45 -0.44
N GLU A 107 -5.17 5.85 -0.80
CA GLU A 107 -5.86 6.15 -2.04
C GLU A 107 -6.29 7.62 -2.09
N VAL A 108 -5.65 8.38 -2.97
CA VAL A 108 -6.13 9.67 -3.43
C VAL A 108 -6.82 9.43 -4.78
N TYR A 109 -8.08 9.79 -4.88
CA TYR A 109 -8.84 9.57 -6.11
C TYR A 109 -8.13 10.16 -7.31
N ASN A 110 -7.99 9.31 -8.31
CA ASN A 110 -7.45 9.46 -9.64
C ASN A 110 -7.31 10.90 -10.13
N LEU A 111 -6.14 11.47 -9.97
CA LEU A 111 -5.81 12.79 -10.44
C LEU A 111 -5.35 12.69 -11.90
N ASN A 112 -6.33 12.60 -12.83
CA ASN A 112 -6.02 12.88 -14.22
C ASN A 112 -5.68 14.38 -14.31
N VAL A 113 -4.40 14.64 -14.41
CA VAL A 113 -3.88 16.00 -14.48
C VAL A 113 -3.81 16.42 -15.94
N ASP A 114 -4.50 17.50 -16.27
CA ASP A 114 -4.26 18.21 -17.52
C ASP A 114 -2.92 18.96 -17.39
N VAL A 115 -1.83 18.29 -17.73
CA VAL A 115 -0.50 18.89 -17.67
C VAL A 115 -0.19 19.60 -18.97
N ILE A 116 -0.13 20.92 -18.92
CA ILE A 116 0.62 21.70 -19.92
C ILE A 116 2.09 21.65 -19.48
N ALA A 117 2.75 20.50 -19.71
CA ALA A 117 4.15 20.35 -19.33
C ALA A 117 5.07 20.68 -20.50
N THR A 118 5.78 21.77 -20.39
CA THR A 118 6.88 22.12 -21.31
C THR A 118 8.18 21.41 -20.95
N GLU A 119 8.34 20.82 -19.74
CA GLU A 119 9.62 20.32 -19.23
C GLU A 119 9.60 19.03 -18.40
N ARG A 120 8.46 18.35 -18.21
CA ARG A 120 8.39 17.20 -17.31
C ARG A 120 8.49 15.87 -18.04
N THR A 121 9.35 14.97 -17.52
CA THR A 121 9.57 13.63 -18.07
C THR A 121 8.84 12.51 -17.32
N LYS A 122 8.33 12.75 -16.10
CA LYS A 122 7.62 11.78 -15.28
C LYS A 122 6.65 12.46 -14.31
N LEU A 123 5.47 11.85 -14.12
CA LEU A 123 4.47 12.27 -13.12
C LEU A 123 4.75 11.63 -11.75
N SER A 124 4.05 12.09 -10.70
CA SER A 124 4.25 11.65 -9.32
C SER A 124 3.85 10.20 -9.11
N ASP A 125 4.63 9.49 -8.31
CA ASP A 125 4.31 8.13 -7.88
C ASP A 125 3.21 8.15 -6.79
N GLY A 126 2.43 7.08 -6.69
CA GLY A 126 1.46 6.86 -5.62
C GLY A 126 2.16 6.63 -4.27
N GLY A 127 1.53 7.02 -3.17
CA GLY A 127 2.03 6.79 -1.82
C GLY A 127 1.75 5.37 -1.34
N ASP A 128 2.62 4.87 -0.47
CA ASP A 128 2.53 3.53 0.08
C ASP A 128 1.48 3.46 1.22
N ALA A 129 0.88 2.28 1.42
CA ALA A 129 0.05 1.96 2.57
C ALA A 129 0.68 0.84 3.39
N ALA A 130 0.77 1.00 4.72
CA ALA A 130 1.32 0.00 5.62
C ALA A 130 0.38 -0.25 6.81
N ALA A 131 0.07 -1.52 7.06
CA ALA A 131 -0.80 -1.95 8.13
C ALA A 131 -0.14 -3.05 8.97
N TYR A 132 -0.14 -2.86 10.28
CA TYR A 132 0.43 -3.79 11.24
C TYR A 132 -0.61 -4.13 12.31
N GLY A 133 -0.86 -5.43 12.54
CA GLY A 133 -1.65 -5.86 13.67
C GLY A 133 -0.90 -5.59 14.98
N ILE A 134 0.26 -6.22 15.14
CA ILE A 134 1.19 -6.03 16.26
C ILE A 134 2.58 -5.75 15.70
N GLN A 135 3.23 -4.67 16.16
CA GLN A 135 4.59 -4.31 15.80
C GLN A 135 5.46 -4.22 17.06
N VAL A 136 6.58 -4.95 17.06
CA VAL A 136 7.54 -4.98 18.17
C VAL A 136 8.91 -4.55 17.66
N ASN A 137 9.31 -3.34 18.02
CA ASN A 137 10.61 -2.78 17.64
C ASN A 137 11.67 -3.00 18.72
N GLY A 138 11.23 -3.26 19.97
CA GLY A 138 12.08 -3.52 21.12
C GLY A 138 11.24 -3.87 22.35
N GLY A 139 11.90 -4.19 23.47
CA GLY A 139 11.22 -4.65 24.68
C GLY A 139 10.70 -6.07 24.58
N GLU A 140 9.70 -6.39 25.39
CA GLU A 140 9.07 -7.70 25.46
C GLU A 140 7.54 -7.54 25.49
N VAL A 141 6.83 -8.32 24.70
CA VAL A 141 5.36 -8.34 24.71
C VAL A 141 4.84 -9.77 24.88
N SER A 142 3.93 -9.96 25.85
CA SER A 142 3.07 -11.13 25.95
C SER A 142 1.69 -10.73 25.41
N ALA A 143 1.39 -11.12 24.16
CA ALA A 143 0.16 -10.73 23.48
C ALA A 143 -0.84 -11.89 23.42
N LYS A 144 -2.02 -11.67 24.00
CA LYS A 144 -3.14 -12.61 23.98
C LYS A 144 -4.35 -11.98 23.30
N LEU A 145 -4.81 -12.57 22.20
CA LEU A 145 -6.03 -12.17 21.53
C LEU A 145 -7.11 -13.27 21.63
N THR A 146 -8.32 -12.88 22.01
CA THR A 146 -9.50 -13.76 22.02
C THR A 146 -10.25 -13.72 20.70
N GLY A 147 -9.98 -12.75 19.84
CA GLY A 147 -10.48 -12.61 18.47
C GLY A 147 -9.31 -12.49 17.47
N ASP A 148 -9.63 -12.10 16.25
CA ASP A 148 -8.74 -12.18 15.10
C ASP A 148 -7.96 -10.87 14.88
N ILE A 149 -6.79 -10.97 14.21
CA ILE A 149 -6.17 -9.84 13.53
C ILE A 149 -6.70 -9.81 12.10
N VAL A 150 -7.35 -8.71 11.72
CA VAL A 150 -8.01 -8.56 10.42
C VAL A 150 -7.58 -7.25 9.75
N PHE A 151 -7.25 -7.34 8.47
CA PHE A 151 -6.97 -6.19 7.61
C PHE A 151 -8.17 -5.92 6.72
N ASP A 152 -8.86 -4.80 6.95
CA ASP A 152 -10.08 -4.45 6.22
C ASP A 152 -9.77 -3.73 4.89
N LYS A 153 -8.74 -2.89 4.89
CA LYS A 153 -8.28 -2.17 3.71
C LYS A 153 -6.80 -1.81 3.84
N VAL A 154 -5.96 -2.19 2.87
CA VAL A 154 -4.58 -1.73 2.77
C VAL A 154 -4.33 -1.38 1.30
N LEU A 155 -4.46 -0.09 0.96
CA LEU A 155 -4.37 0.37 -0.41
C LEU A 155 -3.22 1.36 -0.60
N GLY A 156 -2.26 1.01 -1.47
CA GLY A 156 -1.35 1.98 -2.07
C GLY A 156 -2.10 2.92 -3.02
N ALA A 157 -1.71 4.19 -3.06
CA ALA A 157 -2.31 5.17 -3.94
C ALA A 157 -1.97 4.90 -5.41
N ASP A 158 -2.89 5.24 -6.32
CA ASP A 158 -2.60 5.20 -7.75
C ASP A 158 -1.54 6.26 -8.12
N GLY A 159 -0.69 5.94 -9.09
CA GLY A 159 0.24 6.90 -9.69
C GLY A 159 -0.51 7.93 -10.53
N SER A 160 0.04 9.14 -10.63
CA SER A 160 -0.55 10.19 -11.45
C SER A 160 -0.51 9.85 -12.94
N GLY A 161 -1.62 10.07 -13.62
CA GLY A 161 -1.76 9.93 -15.07
C GLY A 161 -2.08 11.27 -15.74
N THR A 162 -1.91 11.35 -17.05
CA THR A 162 -2.33 12.51 -17.84
C THR A 162 -3.20 12.09 -19.02
N ARG A 163 -4.21 12.89 -19.33
CA ARG A 163 -5.06 12.75 -20.53
C ARG A 163 -4.73 13.78 -21.58
N THR A 164 -3.91 14.78 -21.27
CA THR A 164 -3.71 15.93 -22.14
C THR A 164 -2.55 15.75 -23.10
N GLU A 165 -2.73 16.37 -24.25
CA GLU A 165 -1.74 16.52 -25.30
C GLU A 165 -0.63 17.45 -24.88
N VAL A 166 0.60 16.95 -24.85
CA VAL A 166 1.79 17.78 -24.68
C VAL A 166 2.19 18.32 -26.05
N SER A 167 2.09 19.61 -26.28
CA SER A 167 2.31 20.27 -27.59
C SER A 167 3.78 20.26 -28.07
N THR A 168 4.72 19.80 -27.27
CA THR A 168 6.17 19.94 -27.51
C THR A 168 6.89 18.67 -27.92
N GLY A 169 6.21 17.62 -28.30
CA GLY A 169 6.81 16.42 -28.92
C GLY A 169 7.55 15.45 -27.99
N LYS A 170 7.63 15.70 -26.67
CA LYS A 170 8.16 14.75 -25.67
C LYS A 170 7.01 14.15 -24.87
N GLY A 171 7.00 12.81 -24.79
CA GLY A 171 6.05 12.09 -23.96
C GLY A 171 6.31 12.34 -22.46
N VAL A 172 5.25 12.25 -21.66
CA VAL A 172 5.30 12.32 -20.19
C VAL A 172 5.00 10.93 -19.65
N ASP A 173 5.92 10.38 -18.88
CA ASP A 173 5.72 9.08 -18.24
C ASP A 173 4.73 9.19 -17.08
N GLY A 174 3.81 8.22 -16.95
CA GLY A 174 2.92 8.10 -15.80
C GLY A 174 3.69 7.73 -14.53
N GLY A 175 3.20 8.15 -13.38
CA GLY A 175 3.74 7.76 -12.08
C GLY A 175 3.47 6.29 -11.76
N ASN A 176 4.32 5.66 -10.97
CA ASN A 176 4.07 4.30 -10.50
C ASN A 176 3.00 4.30 -9.41
N GLY A 177 2.27 3.21 -9.25
CA GLY A 177 1.40 2.99 -8.10
C GLY A 177 2.19 2.76 -6.82
N GLY A 178 1.64 3.16 -5.69
CA GLY A 178 2.20 2.92 -4.36
C GLY A 178 2.04 1.46 -3.92
N ASN A 179 2.88 1.03 -2.99
CA ASN A 179 2.87 -0.33 -2.49
C ASN A 179 1.86 -0.52 -1.35
N ALA A 180 1.45 -1.76 -1.11
CA ALA A 180 0.67 -2.15 0.05
C ALA A 180 1.45 -3.15 0.91
N TYR A 181 1.52 -2.90 2.22
CA TYR A 181 2.21 -3.74 3.21
C TYR A 181 1.23 -4.15 4.30
N ALA A 182 1.09 -5.45 4.56
CA ALA A 182 0.22 -5.99 5.59
C ALA A 182 0.95 -7.03 6.45
N TYR A 183 1.15 -6.74 7.72
CA TYR A 183 1.86 -7.59 8.66
C TYR A 183 0.94 -7.94 9.83
N GLY A 184 0.60 -9.23 10.01
CA GLY A 184 -0.14 -9.66 11.19
C GLY A 184 0.63 -9.35 12.47
N VAL A 185 1.85 -9.85 12.56
CA VAL A 185 2.84 -9.54 13.59
C VAL A 185 4.16 -9.21 12.92
N ASP A 186 4.80 -8.11 13.31
CA ASP A 186 6.09 -7.65 12.78
C ASP A 186 7.06 -7.42 13.94
N VAL A 187 8.12 -8.22 14.02
CA VAL A 187 9.11 -8.17 15.10
C VAL A 187 10.47 -7.79 14.51
N ASN A 188 10.81 -6.50 14.67
CA ASN A 188 12.08 -5.93 14.20
C ASN A 188 13.19 -6.03 15.25
N GLY A 189 12.80 -6.27 16.52
CA GLY A 189 13.68 -6.45 17.67
C GLY A 189 12.85 -6.79 18.91
N GLY A 190 13.50 -7.08 20.04
CA GLY A 190 12.81 -7.45 21.27
C GLY A 190 12.26 -8.89 21.26
N ILE A 191 11.25 -9.14 22.08
CA ILE A 191 10.67 -10.47 22.29
C ILE A 191 9.15 -10.40 22.18
N ALA A 192 8.55 -11.32 21.43
CA ALA A 192 7.10 -11.45 21.30
C ALA A 192 6.64 -12.86 21.68
N HIS A 193 5.87 -12.98 22.76
CA HIS A 193 5.15 -14.18 23.18
C HIS A 193 3.71 -14.10 22.73
N LEU A 194 3.28 -14.99 21.85
CA LEU A 194 2.01 -14.90 21.15
C LEU A 194 1.00 -15.99 21.56
N ASP A 195 -0.21 -15.58 21.91
CA ASP A 195 -1.40 -16.46 22.05
C ASP A 195 -2.53 -15.86 21.23
N LEU A 196 -2.55 -16.16 19.92
CA LEU A 196 -3.41 -15.53 18.95
C LEU A 196 -4.43 -16.51 18.35
N GLN A 197 -5.62 -15.98 17.98
CA GLN A 197 -6.58 -16.71 17.17
C GLN A 197 -6.15 -16.68 15.69
N ASN A 198 -6.91 -16.07 14.82
CA ASN A 198 -6.62 -16.09 13.40
C ASN A 198 -5.91 -14.78 12.97
N ILE A 199 -4.95 -14.90 12.07
CA ILE A 199 -4.41 -13.79 11.30
C ILE A 199 -4.96 -13.92 9.89
N THR A 200 -5.79 -12.95 9.46
CA THR A 200 -6.44 -12.97 8.16
C THR A 200 -6.02 -11.75 7.35
N ILE A 201 -5.32 -11.99 6.25
CA ILE A 201 -4.87 -11.00 5.27
C ILE A 201 -5.47 -11.41 3.93
N ASP A 202 -6.66 -10.92 3.61
CA ASP A 202 -7.32 -11.28 2.36
C ASP A 202 -7.90 -10.06 1.64
N ASN A 203 -7.99 -10.16 0.31
CA ASN A 203 -8.63 -9.18 -0.55
C ASN A 203 -9.86 -9.76 -1.27
N VAL A 204 -10.56 -10.69 -0.65
CA VAL A 204 -11.78 -11.25 -1.22
C VAL A 204 -12.85 -10.16 -1.35
N THR A 205 -13.24 -9.89 -2.57
CA THR A 205 -14.02 -8.74 -3.03
C THR A 205 -15.45 -8.65 -2.47
N TYR A 206 -15.95 -9.65 -1.76
CA TYR A 206 -17.35 -9.70 -1.28
C TYR A 206 -17.58 -9.12 0.12
N SER A 207 -16.54 -8.87 0.89
CA SER A 207 -16.65 -8.34 2.27
C SER A 207 -16.17 -6.90 2.44
N GLY A 208 -15.73 -6.24 1.38
CA GLY A 208 -15.18 -4.87 1.47
C GLY A 208 -13.71 -4.82 1.87
N ASN A 209 -13.06 -5.96 2.06
CA ASN A 209 -11.64 -6.03 2.37
C ASN A 209 -10.81 -5.84 1.08
N TYR A 210 -9.87 -4.89 1.10
CA TYR A 210 -9.00 -4.61 -0.05
C TYR A 210 -7.55 -4.50 0.40
N ILE A 211 -6.69 -5.35 -0.18
CA ILE A 211 -5.24 -5.23 -0.02
C ILE A 211 -4.65 -5.18 -1.44
N ASN A 212 -4.30 -4.00 -1.90
CA ASN A 212 -3.82 -3.79 -3.26
C ASN A 212 -2.70 -2.75 -3.32
N GLY A 213 -1.74 -2.96 -4.20
CA GLY A 213 -0.88 -1.89 -4.69
C GLY A 213 -1.67 -0.91 -5.54
N GLY A 214 -1.33 0.36 -5.54
CA GLY A 214 -1.91 1.36 -6.41
C GLY A 214 -1.60 1.04 -7.87
N VAL A 215 -2.47 1.46 -8.80
CA VAL A 215 -2.25 1.29 -10.24
C VAL A 215 -1.33 2.39 -10.76
N GLY A 216 -0.41 2.06 -11.68
CA GLY A 216 0.42 3.05 -12.34
C GLY A 216 -0.39 4.01 -13.19
N GLY A 217 -0.03 5.29 -13.19
CA GLY A 217 -0.68 6.33 -14.00
C GLY A 217 -0.41 6.12 -15.50
N ILE A 218 -1.32 6.61 -16.35
CA ILE A 218 -1.18 6.53 -17.80
C ILE A 218 -0.23 7.61 -18.28
N GLY A 219 0.80 7.24 -19.04
CA GLY A 219 1.67 8.17 -19.74
C GLY A 219 1.02 8.64 -21.04
N ALA A 220 1.23 9.89 -21.41
CA ALA A 220 0.75 10.44 -22.67
C ALA A 220 1.83 11.27 -23.38
N GLY A 221 1.69 11.43 -24.69
CA GLY A 221 2.61 12.25 -25.48
C GLY A 221 2.00 12.61 -26.83
N THR A 222 2.46 13.73 -27.40
CA THR A 222 2.10 14.17 -28.73
C THR A 222 3.31 13.95 -29.65
N GLY A 223 3.30 12.94 -30.43
CA GLY A 223 4.37 12.74 -31.40
C GLY A 223 4.01 11.65 -32.39
N ASN A 224 4.47 11.81 -33.63
CA ASN A 224 4.27 10.81 -34.69
C ASN A 224 5.33 9.68 -34.60
N SER A 225 6.04 9.55 -33.49
CA SER A 225 7.03 8.49 -33.29
C SER A 225 6.89 7.83 -31.93
N ALA A 226 7.07 6.51 -31.88
CA ALA A 226 7.02 5.71 -30.64
C ALA A 226 8.00 6.20 -29.55
N ALA A 227 9.09 6.86 -29.94
CA ALA A 227 10.08 7.42 -29.03
C ALA A 227 9.60 8.66 -28.28
N ALA A 228 8.52 9.29 -28.72
CA ALA A 228 7.97 10.51 -28.10
C ALA A 228 6.78 10.22 -27.17
N ALA A 229 6.25 9.00 -27.13
CA ALA A 229 5.15 8.61 -26.25
C ALA A 229 5.67 8.31 -24.83
N GLY A 230 4.97 8.83 -23.83
CA GLY A 230 5.26 8.52 -22.42
C GLY A 230 4.85 7.07 -22.07
N LYS A 231 5.58 6.45 -21.16
CA LYS A 231 5.30 5.11 -20.65
C LYS A 231 4.24 5.16 -19.57
N THR A 232 3.40 4.13 -19.50
CA THR A 232 2.52 3.94 -18.36
C THR A 232 3.32 3.51 -17.13
N GLY A 233 3.02 4.05 -15.96
CA GLY A 233 3.67 3.66 -14.71
C GLY A 233 3.31 2.23 -14.30
N ASN A 234 4.16 1.62 -13.50
CA ASN A 234 3.96 0.27 -13.02
C ASN A 234 2.97 0.22 -11.85
N THR A 235 2.24 -0.86 -11.70
CA THR A 235 1.43 -1.13 -10.52
C THR A 235 2.32 -1.42 -9.31
N GLY A 236 1.97 -0.90 -8.15
CA GLY A 236 2.67 -1.13 -6.89
C GLY A 236 2.61 -2.60 -6.46
N LYS A 237 3.56 -3.01 -5.64
CA LYS A 237 3.63 -4.38 -5.10
C LYS A 237 2.76 -4.55 -3.85
N ILE A 238 2.37 -5.78 -3.56
CA ILE A 238 1.83 -6.19 -2.26
C ILE A 238 2.90 -7.00 -1.52
N THR A 239 3.08 -6.72 -0.24
CA THR A 239 3.89 -7.55 0.66
C THR A 239 3.03 -7.89 1.88
N ALA A 240 2.85 -9.19 2.16
CA ALA A 240 2.01 -9.62 3.27
C ALA A 240 2.62 -10.80 4.02
N PHE A 241 2.76 -10.63 5.32
CA PHE A 241 3.27 -11.67 6.21
C PHE A 241 2.32 -11.90 7.37
N GLY A 242 2.01 -13.15 7.66
CA GLY A 242 1.30 -13.49 8.90
C GLY A 242 2.15 -13.10 10.11
N VAL A 243 3.38 -13.59 10.16
CA VAL A 243 4.42 -13.20 11.12
C VAL A 243 5.71 -12.90 10.37
N ASN A 244 6.30 -11.75 10.62
CA ASN A 244 7.61 -11.33 10.13
C ASN A 244 8.55 -11.11 11.32
N ALA A 245 9.72 -11.75 11.32
CA ALA A 245 10.75 -11.58 12.35
C ALA A 245 12.08 -11.21 11.69
N GLU A 246 12.38 -9.91 11.64
CA GLU A 246 13.65 -9.39 11.10
C GLU A 246 14.75 -9.37 12.16
N GLY A 247 14.37 -9.43 13.44
CA GLY A 247 15.28 -9.48 14.59
C GLY A 247 14.53 -9.96 15.83
N GLY A 248 15.23 -10.10 16.96
CA GLY A 248 14.62 -10.50 18.22
C GLY A 248 14.17 -11.96 18.28
N GLN A 249 13.18 -12.22 19.12
CA GLN A 249 12.63 -13.55 19.35
C GLN A 249 11.10 -13.52 19.25
N THR A 250 10.53 -14.54 18.59
CA THR A 250 9.07 -14.70 18.48
C THR A 250 8.71 -16.14 18.80
N ASP A 251 7.86 -16.34 19.80
CA ASP A 251 7.36 -17.66 20.17
C ASP A 251 5.87 -17.66 20.52
N GLY A 252 5.28 -18.84 20.68
CA GLY A 252 3.90 -19.01 21.13
C GLY A 252 3.00 -19.77 20.19
N ASN A 253 1.71 -19.48 20.27
CA ASN A 253 0.66 -20.18 19.53
C ASN A 253 -0.17 -19.24 18.68
N ILE A 254 -0.47 -19.68 17.47
CA ILE A 254 -1.39 -19.04 16.54
C ILE A 254 -2.35 -20.11 16.04
N LYS A 255 -3.65 -19.83 16.03
CA LYS A 255 -4.63 -20.82 15.56
C LYS A 255 -4.55 -21.04 14.06
N THR A 256 -4.70 -19.98 13.26
CA THR A 256 -4.57 -20.03 11.80
C THR A 256 -3.87 -18.79 11.25
N ILE A 257 -3.19 -18.96 10.11
CA ILE A 257 -2.71 -17.86 9.27
C ILE A 257 -3.30 -18.05 7.88
N LYS A 258 -4.14 -17.11 7.43
CA LYS A 258 -4.71 -17.10 6.09
C LYS A 258 -4.26 -15.86 5.34
N ILE A 259 -3.65 -16.05 4.17
CA ILE A 259 -3.25 -14.97 3.26
C ILE A 259 -3.80 -15.30 1.87
N GLU A 260 -4.73 -14.49 1.36
CA GLU A 260 -5.29 -14.67 0.03
C GLU A 260 -5.28 -13.32 -0.71
N LEU A 261 -4.35 -13.15 -1.64
CA LEU A 261 -4.04 -11.89 -2.30
C LEU A 261 -4.06 -12.01 -3.82
N THR A 262 -4.64 -11.00 -4.48
CA THR A 262 -4.54 -10.82 -5.92
C THR A 262 -4.23 -9.36 -6.19
N ASN A 263 -3.10 -9.05 -6.80
CA ASN A 263 -2.74 -7.69 -7.14
C ASN A 263 -3.36 -7.25 -8.46
N LYS A 264 -3.45 -5.93 -8.65
CA LYS A 264 -4.00 -5.31 -9.86
C LYS A 264 -3.07 -5.51 -11.07
N ASN A 265 -3.67 -5.58 -12.24
CA ASN A 265 -2.94 -5.56 -13.51
C ASN A 265 -2.32 -4.17 -13.75
N GLY A 266 -1.26 -4.13 -14.56
CA GLY A 266 -0.76 -2.87 -15.08
C GLY A 266 -1.80 -2.22 -16.02
N ASN A 267 -1.82 -0.91 -16.07
CA ASN A 267 -2.66 -0.19 -17.00
C ASN A 267 -2.16 -0.36 -18.43
N ASP A 268 -3.10 -0.46 -19.35
CA ASP A 268 -2.81 -0.42 -20.78
C ASP A 268 -2.25 0.96 -21.18
N SER A 269 -1.53 1.02 -22.27
CA SER A 269 -1.15 2.30 -22.86
C SER A 269 -2.40 3.08 -23.32
N SER A 270 -2.35 4.42 -23.25
CA SER A 270 -3.55 5.23 -23.58
C SER A 270 -3.94 5.13 -25.06
N ASP A 271 -5.24 4.92 -25.31
CA ASP A 271 -5.86 5.08 -26.63
C ASP A 271 -6.02 6.57 -26.97
N VAL A 272 -4.99 7.20 -27.48
CA VAL A 272 -5.13 8.53 -28.05
C VAL A 272 -5.21 8.40 -29.56
N VAL A 273 -6.35 8.79 -30.13
CA VAL A 273 -6.61 8.76 -31.58
C VAL A 273 -5.46 9.44 -32.33
N ASN A 274 -4.86 8.72 -33.30
CA ASN A 274 -3.75 9.15 -34.15
C ASN A 274 -2.37 9.31 -33.46
N ARG A 275 -2.05 8.52 -32.41
CA ARG A 275 -0.76 8.63 -31.74
C ARG A 275 -0.16 7.27 -31.40
N ILE A 276 1.14 7.21 -31.48
CA ILE A 276 1.89 6.03 -31.03
C ILE A 276 1.93 6.10 -29.51
N SER A 277 1.27 5.15 -28.84
CA SER A 277 1.30 5.01 -27.39
C SER A 277 2.62 4.42 -26.92
N GLY A 278 3.07 4.80 -25.75
CA GLY A 278 4.20 4.16 -25.05
C GLY A 278 3.85 2.77 -24.55
N ASN A 279 4.80 2.08 -23.93
CA ASN A 279 4.57 0.75 -23.36
C ASN A 279 3.56 0.81 -22.22
N GLY A 280 2.71 -0.21 -22.10
CA GLY A 280 1.85 -0.44 -20.93
C GLY A 280 2.69 -0.66 -19.67
N GLY A 281 2.08 -0.42 -18.50
CA GLY A 281 2.73 -0.61 -17.19
C GLY A 281 2.85 -2.08 -16.81
N ALA A 282 3.85 -2.42 -16.01
CA ALA A 282 3.95 -3.76 -15.43
C ALA A 282 2.83 -4.00 -14.40
N GLY A 283 2.35 -5.23 -14.31
CA GLY A 283 1.45 -5.66 -13.24
C GLY A 283 2.15 -5.68 -11.89
N GLY A 284 1.38 -5.61 -10.81
CA GLY A 284 1.92 -5.58 -9.46
C GLY A 284 2.38 -6.95 -8.99
N ALA A 285 3.60 -7.02 -8.45
CA ALA A 285 4.12 -8.22 -7.79
C ALA A 285 3.42 -8.48 -6.45
N VAL A 286 3.37 -9.74 -6.02
CA VAL A 286 2.89 -10.14 -4.70
C VAL A 286 3.95 -10.98 -4.00
N TYR A 287 4.28 -10.60 -2.77
CA TYR A 287 5.12 -11.35 -1.85
C TYR A 287 4.28 -11.73 -0.64
N ALA A 288 4.13 -13.02 -0.37
CA ALA A 288 3.35 -13.50 0.77
C ALA A 288 4.07 -14.63 1.49
N ALA A 289 4.09 -14.58 2.81
CA ALA A 289 4.56 -15.68 3.65
C ALA A 289 3.70 -15.79 4.91
N GLY A 290 3.38 -17.01 5.33
CA GLY A 290 2.74 -17.23 6.63
C GLY A 290 3.65 -16.81 7.77
N ILE A 291 4.89 -17.28 7.73
CA ILE A 291 5.96 -16.93 8.69
C ILE A 291 7.22 -16.61 7.88
N SER A 292 7.84 -15.48 8.16
CA SER A 292 9.11 -15.04 7.59
C SER A 292 10.09 -14.76 8.73
N SER A 293 11.34 -15.20 8.57
CA SER A 293 12.42 -14.87 9.51
C SER A 293 13.70 -14.57 8.74
N THR A 294 14.24 -13.36 8.92
CA THR A 294 15.48 -12.91 8.26
C THR A 294 16.59 -12.52 9.21
N GLY A 295 16.50 -12.89 10.48
CA GLY A 295 17.51 -12.57 11.50
C GLY A 295 17.05 -12.81 12.92
N GLY A 296 15.74 -13.01 13.11
CA GLY A 296 15.13 -13.32 14.39
C GLY A 296 15.03 -14.83 14.66
N ALA A 297 14.88 -15.22 15.92
CA ALA A 297 14.54 -16.58 16.31
C ALA A 297 13.01 -16.75 16.33
N VAL A 298 12.48 -17.77 15.67
CA VAL A 298 11.04 -18.04 15.62
C VAL A 298 10.75 -19.46 16.10
N GLN A 299 9.87 -19.59 17.10
CA GLN A 299 9.37 -20.86 17.64
C GLN A 299 7.84 -20.79 17.78
N LEU A 300 7.11 -20.90 16.70
CA LEU A 300 5.65 -20.78 16.66
C LEU A 300 4.99 -22.14 16.41
N ASN A 301 3.92 -22.40 17.14
CA ASN A 301 2.99 -23.48 16.87
C ASN A 301 1.72 -22.90 16.18
N VAL A 302 1.51 -23.29 14.92
CA VAL A 302 0.25 -22.96 14.22
C VAL A 302 -0.67 -24.16 14.30
N ALA A 303 -1.74 -24.04 15.10
CA ALA A 303 -2.51 -25.20 15.55
C ALA A 303 -3.35 -25.86 14.43
N GLU A 304 -3.86 -25.08 13.46
CA GLU A 304 -4.75 -25.61 12.42
C GLU A 304 -4.14 -25.53 11.02
N ALA A 305 -3.88 -24.30 10.50
CA ALA A 305 -3.40 -24.15 9.12
C ALA A 305 -2.60 -22.86 8.87
N ILE A 306 -1.69 -22.95 7.91
CA ILE A 306 -1.15 -21.80 7.17
C ILE A 306 -1.63 -21.97 5.74
N ASP A 307 -2.56 -21.08 5.30
CA ASP A 307 -3.11 -21.10 3.95
C ASP A 307 -2.71 -19.82 3.21
N ILE A 308 -1.97 -19.97 2.12
CA ILE A 308 -1.43 -18.85 1.35
C ILE A 308 -1.78 -19.02 -0.12
N LYS A 309 -2.50 -18.02 -0.66
CA LYS A 309 -2.77 -17.89 -2.07
C LYS A 309 -2.40 -16.47 -2.53
N ALA A 310 -1.43 -16.36 -3.42
CA ALA A 310 -0.93 -15.10 -3.92
C ALA A 310 -0.92 -15.09 -5.45
N THR A 311 -1.53 -14.06 -6.04
CA THR A 311 -1.60 -13.91 -7.50
C THR A 311 -1.08 -12.53 -7.88
N ALA A 312 -0.05 -12.46 -8.70
CA ALA A 312 0.48 -11.22 -9.25
C ALA A 312 -0.44 -10.68 -10.37
N GLY A 313 -0.40 -9.37 -10.57
CA GLY A 313 -1.10 -8.72 -11.68
C GLY A 313 -0.39 -8.95 -13.01
N ASN A 314 -1.16 -9.01 -14.10
CA ASN A 314 -0.60 -9.08 -15.45
C ASN A 314 -0.10 -7.70 -15.91
N GLY A 315 0.87 -7.68 -16.83
CA GLY A 315 1.29 -6.45 -17.50
C GLY A 315 0.16 -5.85 -18.35
N GLY A 316 0.15 -4.53 -18.46
CA GLY A 316 -0.75 -3.80 -19.34
C GLY A 316 -0.43 -4.08 -20.81
N LYS A 317 -1.45 -4.05 -21.65
CA LYS A 317 -1.32 -4.25 -23.07
C LYS A 317 -0.92 -2.96 -23.79
N LEU A 318 -0.24 -3.11 -24.91
CA LEU A 318 -0.07 -2.05 -25.86
C LEU A 318 -1.36 -1.95 -26.72
N ASN A 319 -2.09 -0.84 -26.61
CA ASN A 319 -3.25 -0.62 -27.46
C ASN A 319 -2.79 -0.01 -28.79
N TRP A 320 -3.11 -0.70 -29.90
CA TRP A 320 -2.85 -0.23 -31.25
C TRP A 320 -4.13 0.38 -31.82
N LEU A 321 -4.03 1.61 -32.27
CA LEU A 321 -4.90 2.07 -33.35
C LEU A 321 -4.20 1.72 -34.66
N GLU A 322 -4.87 0.93 -35.49
CA GLU A 322 -4.44 0.71 -36.88
C GLU A 322 -4.28 2.06 -37.58
N LEU A 323 -3.03 2.49 -37.75
CA LEU A 323 -2.73 3.46 -38.77
C LEU A 323 -2.65 2.69 -40.07
N GLU A 324 -3.62 2.88 -40.97
CA GLU A 324 -3.46 2.54 -42.39
C GLU A 324 -2.33 3.41 -42.97
N SER A 325 -1.10 3.01 -42.75
CA SER A 325 0.03 3.45 -43.57
C SER A 325 0.98 2.27 -43.72
N GLU A 326 1.31 1.98 -44.94
CA GLU A 326 2.21 0.93 -45.39
C GLU A 326 3.60 1.10 -44.70
N GLY A 327 3.81 0.35 -43.61
CA GLY A 327 5.09 0.29 -42.90
C GLY A 327 5.04 -0.72 -41.77
N LEU A 328 5.92 -1.72 -41.86
CA LEU A 328 6.08 -2.78 -40.86
C LEU A 328 6.53 -2.18 -39.51
N LEU A 329 5.62 -2.11 -38.56
CA LEU A 329 5.93 -1.78 -37.16
C LEU A 329 6.12 -3.07 -36.38
N THR A 330 7.34 -3.32 -35.89
CA THR A 330 7.63 -4.42 -34.97
C THR A 330 7.43 -3.94 -33.54
N ALA A 331 6.37 -4.40 -32.88
CA ALA A 331 6.18 -4.17 -31.44
C ALA A 331 6.83 -5.30 -30.66
N THR A 332 7.81 -4.97 -29.84
CA THR A 332 8.33 -5.85 -28.81
C THR A 332 7.81 -5.35 -27.44
N GLY A 333 6.61 -5.77 -27.10
CA GLY A 333 6.10 -5.66 -25.73
C GLY A 333 6.35 -6.98 -25.01
N ALA A 334 7.20 -6.98 -24.00
CA ALA A 334 7.36 -8.14 -23.15
C ALA A 334 6.12 -8.29 -22.25
N VAL A 335 5.32 -9.30 -22.50
CA VAL A 335 4.35 -9.81 -21.52
C VAL A 335 5.17 -10.60 -20.52
N GLN A 336 5.46 -10.03 -19.35
CA GLN A 336 5.95 -10.82 -18.23
C GLN A 336 4.73 -11.39 -17.51
N SER A 337 4.46 -12.66 -17.73
CA SER A 337 3.70 -13.48 -16.80
C SER A 337 4.66 -14.07 -15.80
N ALA A 338 4.44 -13.81 -14.51
CA ALA A 338 5.08 -14.56 -13.44
C ALA A 338 4.38 -15.90 -13.23
#